data_9f0124f98061e0ae690698ab3439748b
#
_entry.id   9f0124f98061e0ae690698ab3439748b
#
_cell.length_a   1.000
_cell.length_b   1.000
_cell.length_c   1.000
_cell.angle_alpha   90.00
_cell.angle_beta   90.00
_cell.angle_gamma   90.00
#
_symmetry.space_group_name_H-M   'P 1'
#
loop_
_entity.id
_entity.type
_entity.pdbx_description
1 polymer ?
#
loop_
_entity_poly.entity_id
_entity_poly.type
_entity_poly.pdbx_seq_one_letter_code
_entity_poly.pdbx_strand_id
1 'polypeptide(L)'
;NMVVMAPADEAECRIMLQTAYEHPGPALVRYPRGQGPGAAPSSGLATIPVGRGERVRAGRRVALLAFGSMVATALRIAERLDATVANMRFVKPLDEDLLRSLAAEHDLLVTLEENVVQGGAGSAIAEWMDAAGIGVAVRQLGLPDRFIEHGTQAEQLAECGLAPDDIESCVRSWMEALPAAPLS
;
A
#
# COMPACT_ATOMS: atom_id res chain seq x y z
N ASN A 1 -1.31 21.20 -1.26
CA ASN A 1 -1.29 21.30 0.22
C ASN A 1 -2.43 20.52 0.91
N MET A 2 -2.79 19.35 0.40
CA MET A 2 -3.82 18.50 1.01
C MET A 2 -3.15 17.24 1.54
N VAL A 3 -3.50 16.81 2.75
CA VAL A 3 -3.17 15.49 3.26
C VAL A 3 -4.15 14.48 2.66
N VAL A 4 -3.63 13.35 2.15
CA VAL A 4 -4.45 12.27 1.56
C VAL A 4 -4.13 10.96 2.27
N MET A 5 -5.15 10.37 2.89
CA MET A 5 -5.07 9.18 3.73
C MET A 5 -5.94 8.05 3.18
N ALA A 6 -5.46 6.81 3.34
CA ALA A 6 -6.17 5.60 2.96
C ALA A 6 -6.11 4.58 4.11
N PRO A 7 -7.15 4.47 4.94
CA PRO A 7 -7.18 3.55 6.07
C PRO A 7 -7.27 2.09 5.63
N ALA A 8 -6.57 1.22 6.36
CA ALA A 8 -6.57 -0.23 6.11
C ALA A 8 -7.88 -0.91 6.55
N ASP A 9 -8.50 -0.38 7.60
CA ASP A 9 -9.71 -0.95 8.21
C ASP A 9 -10.56 0.14 8.90
N GLU A 10 -11.65 -0.26 9.54
CA GLU A 10 -12.59 0.63 10.23
C GLU A 10 -11.98 1.31 11.44
N ALA A 11 -11.09 0.62 12.17
CA ALA A 11 -10.42 1.18 13.34
C ALA A 11 -9.48 2.30 12.91
N GLU A 12 -8.68 2.07 11.89
CA GLU A 12 -7.77 3.08 11.31
C GLU A 12 -8.55 4.22 10.64
N CYS A 13 -9.69 3.90 9.97
CA CYS A 13 -10.55 4.93 9.38
C CYS A 13 -11.02 5.94 10.44
N ARG A 14 -11.44 5.47 11.61
CA ARG A 14 -11.83 6.34 12.73
C ARG A 14 -10.69 7.24 13.19
N ILE A 15 -9.49 6.67 13.33
CA ILE A 15 -8.30 7.42 13.76
C ILE A 15 -7.90 8.46 12.69
N MET A 16 -7.95 8.10 11.41
CA MET A 16 -7.64 9.02 10.31
C MET A 16 -8.68 10.13 10.17
N LEU A 17 -9.96 9.86 10.41
CA LEU A 17 -11.00 10.91 10.46
C LEU A 17 -10.72 11.92 11.58
N GLN A 18 -10.31 11.45 12.77
CA GLN A 18 -9.92 12.33 13.86
C GLN A 18 -8.64 13.11 13.51
N THR A 19 -7.66 12.46 12.90
CA THR A 19 -6.43 13.13 12.42
C THR A 19 -6.76 14.21 11.38
N ALA A 20 -7.68 13.93 10.45
CA ALA A 20 -8.11 14.89 9.45
C ALA A 20 -8.84 16.09 10.08
N TYR A 21 -9.67 15.83 11.10
CA TYR A 21 -10.41 16.88 11.80
C TYR A 21 -9.49 17.85 12.58
N GLU A 22 -8.43 17.31 13.20
CA GLU A 22 -7.46 18.11 13.95
C GLU A 22 -6.40 18.76 13.05
N HIS A 23 -6.27 18.32 11.79
CA HIS A 23 -5.29 18.88 10.87
C HIS A 23 -5.67 20.32 10.47
N PRO A 24 -4.75 21.31 10.56
CA PRO A 24 -5.08 22.71 10.29
C PRO A 24 -5.28 23.05 8.81
N GLY A 25 -5.04 22.09 7.92
CA GLY A 25 -5.17 22.24 6.46
C GLY A 25 -6.21 21.30 5.86
N PRO A 26 -6.37 21.32 4.53
CA PRO A 26 -7.27 20.40 3.86
C PRO A 26 -6.77 18.94 4.00
N ALA A 27 -7.68 18.04 4.32
CA ALA A 27 -7.41 16.61 4.45
C ALA A 27 -8.51 15.80 3.76
N LEU A 28 -8.10 14.66 3.17
CA LEU A 28 -8.96 13.69 2.53
C LEU A 28 -8.71 12.32 3.12
N VAL A 29 -9.78 11.62 3.52
CA VAL A 29 -9.74 10.22 3.92
C VAL A 29 -10.50 9.41 2.89
N ARG A 30 -9.79 8.55 2.15
CA ARG A 30 -10.36 7.71 1.11
C ARG A 30 -10.55 6.29 1.63
N TYR A 31 -11.76 5.80 1.64
CA TYR A 31 -12.11 4.42 1.99
C TYR A 31 -13.11 3.85 0.98
N PRO A 32 -13.13 2.52 0.75
CA PRO A 32 -14.04 1.90 -0.21
C PRO A 32 -15.49 1.93 0.29
N ARG A 33 -16.43 1.83 -0.63
CA ARG A 33 -17.83 1.55 -0.33
C ARG A 33 -17.97 0.03 -0.06
N GLY A 34 -18.47 -0.37 1.10
CA GLY A 34 -18.67 -1.78 1.46
C GLY A 34 -18.42 -2.03 2.92
N GLN A 35 -18.32 -3.30 3.27
CA GLN A 35 -17.91 -3.74 4.62
C GLN A 35 -16.39 -3.85 4.66
N GLY A 36 -15.79 -3.34 5.72
CA GLY A 36 -14.39 -3.59 6.00
C GLY A 36 -14.16 -4.96 6.65
N PRO A 37 -12.93 -5.27 7.07
CA PRO A 37 -12.57 -6.56 7.68
C PRO A 37 -13.21 -6.80 9.07
N GLY A 38 -13.95 -5.84 9.63
CA GLY A 38 -14.61 -5.95 10.93
C GLY A 38 -13.72 -5.58 12.11
N ALA A 39 -12.70 -4.75 11.90
CA ALA A 39 -11.85 -4.27 12.97
C ALA A 39 -12.64 -3.40 13.96
N ALA A 40 -12.61 -3.76 15.25
CA ALA A 40 -13.31 -3.00 16.27
C ALA A 40 -12.66 -1.62 16.47
N PRO A 41 -13.43 -0.53 16.32
CA PRO A 41 -12.90 0.81 16.55
C PRO A 41 -12.45 0.97 18.01
N SER A 42 -11.34 1.66 18.22
CA SER A 42 -10.88 2.00 19.56
C SER A 42 -11.91 2.87 20.30
N SER A 43 -11.98 2.76 21.61
CA SER A 43 -12.94 3.51 22.44
C SER A 43 -12.57 4.99 22.63
N GLY A 44 -11.34 5.41 22.26
CA GLY A 44 -10.85 6.77 22.39
C GLY A 44 -10.79 7.52 21.05
N LEU A 45 -10.61 8.84 21.12
CA LEU A 45 -10.21 9.68 20.01
C LEU A 45 -8.66 9.70 20.00
N ALA A 46 -8.08 9.10 18.98
CA ALA A 46 -6.65 9.07 18.76
C ALA A 46 -6.33 9.67 17.40
N THR A 47 -5.13 10.20 17.26
CA THR A 47 -4.58 10.66 15.98
C THR A 47 -3.33 9.88 15.65
N ILE A 48 -2.95 9.87 14.38
CA ILE A 48 -1.67 9.36 13.92
C ILE A 48 -0.83 10.51 13.36
N PRO A 49 0.50 10.46 13.52
CA PRO A 49 1.37 11.47 12.93
C PRO A 49 1.20 11.50 11.40
N VAL A 50 0.96 12.68 10.84
CA VAL A 50 0.79 12.88 9.40
C VAL A 50 2.04 12.42 8.66
N GLY A 51 1.86 11.65 7.59
CA GLY A 51 2.95 11.13 6.77
C GLY A 51 3.70 9.94 7.39
N ARG A 52 3.12 9.23 8.36
CA ARG A 52 3.74 8.05 8.98
C ARG A 52 2.98 6.78 8.64
N GLY A 53 3.67 5.91 7.89
CA GLY A 53 3.27 4.54 7.65
C GLY A 53 3.66 3.61 8.80
N GLU A 54 3.39 2.33 8.63
CA GLU A 54 3.71 1.31 9.63
C GLU A 54 4.14 0.00 8.96
N ARG A 55 5.25 -0.60 9.41
CA ARG A 55 5.62 -1.96 9.04
C ARG A 55 4.78 -2.92 9.89
N VAL A 56 3.76 -3.52 9.28
CA VAL A 56 2.81 -4.42 9.97
C VAL A 56 3.26 -5.89 9.94
N ARG A 57 4.19 -6.24 9.08
CA ARG A 57 4.85 -7.56 9.02
C ARG A 57 6.29 -7.40 8.53
N ALA A 58 7.22 -8.10 9.17
CA ALA A 58 8.58 -8.26 8.67
C ALA A 58 8.69 -9.51 7.78
N GLY A 59 9.49 -9.44 6.75
CA GLY A 59 9.80 -10.52 5.82
C GLY A 59 11.13 -10.27 5.13
N ARG A 60 11.39 -10.94 4.01
CA ARG A 60 12.66 -10.86 3.30
C ARG A 60 12.45 -10.66 1.80
N ARG A 61 13.47 -10.10 1.12
CA ARG A 61 13.59 -9.89 -0.32
C ARG A 61 12.55 -8.96 -0.95
N VAL A 62 11.27 -9.06 -0.60
CA VAL A 62 10.21 -8.21 -1.15
C VAL A 62 9.45 -7.49 -0.06
N ALA A 63 9.16 -6.20 -0.27
CA ALA A 63 8.25 -5.42 0.56
C ALA A 63 6.99 -5.05 -0.23
N LEU A 64 5.83 -5.38 0.33
CA LEU A 64 4.51 -5.00 -0.17
C LEU A 64 4.10 -3.70 0.50
N LEU A 65 4.05 -2.62 -0.28
CA LEU A 65 3.67 -1.28 0.16
C LEU A 65 2.18 -1.08 -0.14
N ALA A 66 1.35 -1.37 0.83
CA ALA A 66 -0.08 -1.42 0.64
C ALA A 66 -0.78 -0.14 1.11
N PHE A 67 -1.77 0.30 0.34
CA PHE A 67 -2.62 1.45 0.65
C PHE A 67 -4.06 0.99 0.88
N GLY A 68 -4.65 1.45 1.99
CA GLY A 68 -6.06 1.20 2.31
C GLY A 68 -6.40 -0.29 2.44
N SER A 69 -7.53 -0.70 1.89
CA SER A 69 -8.04 -2.09 1.90
C SER A 69 -7.02 -3.14 1.41
N MET A 70 -6.05 -2.75 0.59
CA MET A 70 -5.04 -3.67 0.07
C MET A 70 -4.05 -4.17 1.15
N VAL A 71 -4.02 -3.57 2.33
CA VAL A 71 -3.22 -4.06 3.48
C VAL A 71 -3.67 -5.46 3.90
N ALA A 72 -4.98 -5.70 4.00
CA ALA A 72 -5.50 -7.02 4.33
C ALA A 72 -5.12 -8.08 3.27
N THR A 73 -5.20 -7.72 1.99
CA THR A 73 -4.77 -8.58 0.89
C THR A 73 -3.27 -8.87 0.95
N ALA A 74 -2.45 -7.83 1.18
CA ALA A 74 -1.00 -7.98 1.33
C ALA A 74 -0.62 -8.94 2.47
N LEU A 75 -1.26 -8.81 3.63
CA LEU A 75 -1.02 -9.69 4.78
C LEU A 75 -1.37 -11.16 4.49
N ARG A 76 -2.45 -11.41 3.74
CA ARG A 76 -2.86 -12.78 3.36
C ARG A 76 -1.83 -13.50 2.48
N ILE A 77 -1.16 -12.79 1.57
CA ILE A 77 -0.17 -13.39 0.66
C ILE A 77 1.25 -13.35 1.23
N ALA A 78 1.51 -12.46 2.17
CA ALA A 78 2.86 -12.20 2.70
C ALA A 78 3.48 -13.41 3.39
N GLU A 79 2.68 -14.28 4.02
CA GLU A 79 3.18 -15.52 4.64
C GLU A 79 3.79 -16.46 3.59
N ARG A 80 3.09 -16.63 2.45
CA ARG A 80 3.51 -17.52 1.38
C ARG A 80 4.70 -16.98 0.58
N LEU A 81 4.89 -15.66 0.59
CA LEU A 81 5.99 -14.96 -0.08
C LEU A 81 7.17 -14.67 0.85
N ASP A 82 7.04 -14.89 2.16
CA ASP A 82 7.96 -14.37 3.18
C ASP A 82 8.23 -12.87 2.99
N ALA A 83 7.18 -12.11 2.67
CA ALA A 83 7.26 -10.69 2.34
C ALA A 83 7.11 -9.79 3.57
N THR A 84 7.81 -8.66 3.57
CA THR A 84 7.48 -7.52 4.44
C THR A 84 6.18 -6.88 3.97
N VAL A 85 5.34 -6.44 4.91
CA VAL A 85 4.15 -5.62 4.59
C VAL A 85 4.25 -4.29 5.31
N ALA A 86 4.13 -3.21 4.55
CA ALA A 86 4.01 -1.86 5.05
C ALA A 86 2.61 -1.31 4.73
N ASN A 87 1.89 -0.90 5.78
CA ASN A 87 0.71 -0.06 5.65
C ASN A 87 1.18 1.38 5.43
N MET A 88 1.08 1.87 4.21
CA MET A 88 1.60 3.20 3.86
C MET A 88 0.75 4.33 4.41
N ARG A 89 -0.54 4.10 4.71
CA ARG A 89 -1.46 5.04 5.33
C ARG A 89 -1.69 6.33 4.55
N PHE A 90 -0.61 7.01 4.16
CA PHE A 90 -0.63 8.32 3.52
C PHE A 90 -0.17 8.22 2.07
N VAL A 91 -1.04 8.65 1.15
CA VAL A 91 -0.67 8.89 -0.24
C VAL A 91 0.11 10.20 -0.33
N LYS A 92 -0.25 11.17 0.53
CA LYS A 92 0.43 12.47 0.64
C LYS A 92 0.30 13.03 2.07
N PRO A 93 1.42 13.41 2.72
CA PRO A 93 2.80 13.13 2.30
C PRO A 93 3.16 11.64 2.42
N LEU A 94 4.11 11.18 1.63
CA LEU A 94 4.68 9.84 1.76
C LEU A 94 5.56 9.76 3.02
N ASP A 95 5.67 8.57 3.60
CA ASP A 95 6.67 8.27 4.64
C ASP A 95 8.01 7.94 3.99
N GLU A 96 8.81 8.98 3.74
CA GLU A 96 10.11 8.85 3.09
C GLU A 96 11.12 8.04 3.91
N ASP A 97 11.05 8.13 5.25
CA ASP A 97 11.94 7.39 6.14
C ASP A 97 11.65 5.88 6.05
N LEU A 98 10.37 5.52 6.07
CA LEU A 98 9.93 4.13 5.89
C LEU A 98 10.33 3.61 4.51
N LEU A 99 10.14 4.40 3.46
CA LEU A 99 10.53 4.02 2.09
C LEU A 99 12.04 3.79 1.96
N ARG A 100 12.89 4.66 2.54
CA ARG A 100 14.34 4.48 2.57
C ARG A 100 14.75 3.20 3.29
N SER A 101 14.16 2.93 4.45
CA SER A 101 14.43 1.70 5.20
C SER A 101 14.05 0.46 4.42
N LEU A 102 12.84 0.45 3.82
CA LEU A 102 12.38 -0.68 3.02
C LEU A 102 13.25 -0.90 1.78
N ALA A 103 13.66 0.17 1.11
CA ALA A 103 14.53 0.10 -0.06
C ALA A 103 15.94 -0.43 0.26
N ALA A 104 16.45 -0.14 1.45
CA ALA A 104 17.76 -0.63 1.89
C ALA A 104 17.74 -2.12 2.31
N GLU A 105 16.58 -2.64 2.68
CA GLU A 105 16.43 -3.99 3.24
C GLU A 105 15.90 -5.03 2.23
N HIS A 106 15.38 -4.58 1.06
CA HIS A 106 14.68 -5.46 0.11
C HIS A 106 15.19 -5.30 -1.32
N ASP A 107 15.08 -6.39 -2.08
CA ASP A 107 15.45 -6.44 -3.51
C ASP A 107 14.34 -5.89 -4.41
N LEU A 108 13.09 -5.88 -3.93
CA LEU A 108 11.90 -5.50 -4.67
C LEU A 108 10.90 -4.79 -3.76
N LEU A 109 10.39 -3.67 -4.21
CA LEU A 109 9.23 -3.00 -3.63
C LEU A 109 8.02 -3.16 -4.56
N VAL A 110 6.88 -3.57 -4.01
CA VAL A 110 5.64 -3.72 -4.77
C VAL A 110 4.56 -2.86 -4.13
N THR A 111 4.06 -1.86 -4.85
CA THR A 111 2.93 -1.06 -4.37
C THR A 111 1.61 -1.73 -4.70
N LEU A 112 0.68 -1.69 -3.76
CA LEU A 112 -0.67 -2.26 -3.88
C LEU A 112 -1.69 -1.18 -3.56
N GLU A 113 -2.50 -0.81 -4.56
CA GLU A 113 -3.54 0.21 -4.40
C GLU A 113 -4.83 -0.16 -5.13
N GLU A 114 -5.96 0.13 -4.53
CA GLU A 114 -7.28 0.02 -5.14
C GLU A 114 -7.64 1.35 -5.84
N ASN A 115 -6.74 1.77 -6.70
CA ASN A 115 -6.82 2.99 -7.50
C ASN A 115 -6.10 2.77 -8.82
N VAL A 116 -6.29 3.67 -9.80
CA VAL A 116 -5.58 3.60 -11.08
C VAL A 116 -4.07 3.79 -10.85
N VAL A 117 -3.26 2.96 -11.54
CA VAL A 117 -1.79 3.00 -11.39
C VAL A 117 -1.23 4.35 -11.83
N GLN A 118 -1.68 4.85 -12.98
CA GLN A 118 -1.21 6.11 -13.54
C GLN A 118 -1.63 7.30 -12.66
N GLY A 119 -0.64 7.98 -12.07
CA GLY A 119 -0.89 9.10 -11.14
C GLY A 119 -1.42 8.66 -9.77
N GLY A 120 -1.41 7.36 -9.48
CA GLY A 120 -1.77 6.79 -8.18
C GLY A 120 -0.65 6.88 -7.14
N ALA A 121 -0.86 6.26 -5.99
CA ALA A 121 0.11 6.24 -4.89
C ALA A 121 1.42 5.54 -5.27
N GLY A 122 1.33 4.46 -6.06
CA GLY A 122 2.49 3.76 -6.59
C GLY A 122 3.34 4.62 -7.52
N SER A 123 2.71 5.47 -8.35
CA SER A 123 3.42 6.45 -9.19
C SER A 123 4.19 7.46 -8.35
N ALA A 124 3.57 7.99 -7.30
CA ALA A 124 4.22 8.94 -6.40
C ALA A 124 5.45 8.33 -5.70
N ILE A 125 5.38 7.05 -5.32
CA ILE A 125 6.53 6.32 -4.77
C ILE A 125 7.63 6.18 -5.83
N ALA A 126 7.30 5.77 -7.05
CA ALA A 126 8.29 5.60 -8.13
C ALA A 126 8.99 6.92 -8.47
N GLU A 127 8.24 8.01 -8.58
CA GLU A 127 8.77 9.37 -8.81
C GLU A 127 9.70 9.81 -7.67
N TRP A 128 9.29 9.56 -6.42
CA TRP A 128 10.11 9.89 -5.26
C TRP A 128 11.41 9.07 -5.22
N MET A 129 11.33 7.75 -5.50
CA MET A 129 12.50 6.87 -5.53
C MET A 129 13.51 7.32 -6.57
N ASP A 130 13.03 7.68 -7.77
CA ASP A 130 13.88 8.21 -8.86
C ASP A 130 14.54 9.53 -8.44
N ALA A 131 13.77 10.48 -7.92
CA ALA A 131 14.28 11.76 -7.43
C ALA A 131 15.29 11.61 -6.27
N ALA A 132 15.13 10.59 -5.44
CA ALA A 132 16.04 10.28 -4.33
C ALA A 132 17.28 9.47 -4.77
N GLY A 133 17.38 9.07 -6.04
CA GLY A 133 18.49 8.26 -6.57
C GLY A 133 18.54 6.84 -6.00
N ILE A 134 17.39 6.27 -5.59
CA ILE A 134 17.29 4.94 -4.98
C ILE A 134 16.98 3.92 -6.07
N GLY A 135 17.94 3.02 -6.35
CA GLY A 135 17.91 2.10 -7.51
C GLY A 135 17.22 0.76 -7.26
N VAL A 136 16.49 0.54 -6.13
CA VAL A 136 15.76 -0.71 -5.90
C VAL A 136 14.61 -0.86 -6.91
N ALA A 137 14.34 -2.09 -7.35
CA ALA A 137 13.24 -2.36 -8.27
C ALA A 137 11.89 -2.02 -7.63
N VAL A 138 11.07 -1.23 -8.34
CA VAL A 138 9.68 -0.92 -7.93
C VAL A 138 8.73 -1.50 -8.97
N ARG A 139 7.68 -2.19 -8.49
CA ARG A 139 6.56 -2.67 -9.30
C ARG A 139 5.26 -2.16 -8.70
N GLN A 140 4.29 -1.91 -9.56
CA GLN A 140 3.02 -1.29 -9.16
C GLN A 140 1.87 -2.20 -9.56
N LEU A 141 0.97 -2.48 -8.61
CA LEU A 141 -0.29 -3.18 -8.81
C LEU A 141 -1.44 -2.27 -8.39
N GLY A 142 -2.34 -2.04 -9.30
CA GLY A 142 -3.51 -1.19 -9.12
C GLY A 142 -4.47 -1.37 -10.29
N LEU A 143 -5.52 -0.57 -10.34
CA LEU A 143 -6.51 -0.62 -11.40
C LEU A 143 -5.91 -0.13 -12.71
N PRO A 144 -6.29 -0.75 -13.84
CA PRO A 144 -5.93 -0.24 -15.17
C PRO A 144 -6.69 1.05 -15.49
N ASP A 145 -6.13 1.90 -16.35
CA ASP A 145 -6.79 3.13 -16.83
C ASP A 145 -7.84 2.80 -17.93
N ARG A 146 -8.92 2.15 -17.49
CA ARG A 146 -10.10 1.84 -18.30
C ARG A 146 -11.34 1.75 -17.41
N PHE A 147 -12.52 1.85 -17.99
CA PHE A 147 -13.75 1.52 -17.29
C PHE A 147 -13.80 0.04 -16.94
N ILE A 148 -14.13 -0.26 -15.66
CA ILE A 148 -14.35 -1.61 -15.17
C ILE A 148 -15.85 -1.87 -15.20
N GLU A 149 -16.27 -3.01 -15.74
CA GLU A 149 -17.66 -3.40 -15.82
C GLU A 149 -18.30 -3.55 -14.42
N HIS A 150 -19.61 -3.39 -14.36
CA HIS A 150 -20.35 -3.49 -13.11
C HIS A 150 -20.25 -4.91 -12.52
N GLY A 151 -19.96 -4.97 -11.24
CA GLY A 151 -19.84 -6.22 -10.49
C GLY A 151 -19.69 -5.96 -9.00
N THR A 152 -19.54 -7.01 -8.22
CA THR A 152 -19.11 -6.92 -6.83
C THR A 152 -17.66 -6.45 -6.76
N GLN A 153 -17.24 -5.87 -5.65
CA GLN A 153 -15.85 -5.45 -5.46
C GLN A 153 -14.84 -6.60 -5.71
N ALA A 154 -15.17 -7.81 -5.24
CA ALA A 154 -14.31 -8.98 -5.42
C ALA A 154 -14.17 -9.38 -6.91
N GLU A 155 -15.27 -9.36 -7.68
CA GLU A 155 -15.24 -9.64 -9.11
C GLU A 155 -14.45 -8.57 -9.87
N GLN A 156 -14.65 -7.29 -9.54
CA GLN A 156 -13.93 -6.19 -10.18
C GLN A 156 -12.41 -6.23 -9.87
N LEU A 157 -12.03 -6.54 -8.64
CA LEU A 157 -10.62 -6.72 -8.28
C LEU A 157 -10.01 -7.92 -9.01
N ALA A 158 -10.73 -9.05 -9.11
CA ALA A 158 -10.27 -10.21 -9.86
C ALA A 158 -10.09 -9.90 -11.36
N GLU A 159 -11.05 -9.19 -11.98
CA GLU A 159 -10.93 -8.74 -13.38
C GLU A 159 -9.68 -7.86 -13.61
N CYS A 160 -9.26 -7.12 -12.58
CA CYS A 160 -8.08 -6.26 -12.64
C CYS A 160 -6.78 -6.96 -12.23
N GLY A 161 -6.80 -8.27 -11.95
CA GLY A 161 -5.62 -9.01 -11.48
C GLY A 161 -5.20 -8.63 -10.06
N LEU A 162 -6.11 -8.14 -9.24
CA LEU A 162 -5.89 -7.74 -7.86
C LEU A 162 -6.48 -8.74 -6.85
N ALA A 163 -6.92 -9.91 -7.31
CA ALA A 163 -7.21 -11.02 -6.39
C ALA A 163 -5.92 -11.51 -5.71
N PRO A 164 -5.97 -12.01 -4.46
CA PRO A 164 -4.77 -12.40 -3.72
C PRO A 164 -3.85 -13.35 -4.47
N ASP A 165 -4.40 -14.36 -5.16
CA ASP A 165 -3.60 -15.34 -5.88
C ASP A 165 -2.96 -14.77 -7.17
N ASP A 166 -3.62 -13.81 -7.82
CA ASP A 166 -3.06 -13.12 -8.98
C ASP A 166 -1.88 -12.22 -8.57
N ILE A 167 -2.05 -11.46 -7.48
CA ILE A 167 -0.98 -10.63 -6.91
C ILE A 167 0.21 -11.51 -6.51
N GLU A 168 -0.04 -12.62 -5.81
CA GLU A 168 1.03 -13.56 -5.41
C GLU A 168 1.79 -14.09 -6.62
N SER A 169 1.08 -14.52 -7.66
CA SER A 169 1.67 -15.03 -8.89
C SER A 169 2.55 -13.98 -9.58
N CYS A 170 2.07 -12.74 -9.70
CA CYS A 170 2.85 -11.63 -10.24
C CYS A 170 4.11 -11.36 -9.44
N VAL A 171 3.99 -11.28 -8.11
CA VAL A 171 5.13 -11.00 -7.23
C VAL A 171 6.17 -12.10 -7.31
N ARG A 172 5.77 -13.39 -7.32
CA ARG A 172 6.69 -14.53 -7.50
C ARG A 172 7.46 -14.43 -8.81
N SER A 173 6.75 -14.17 -9.92
CA SER A 173 7.36 -14.01 -11.23
C SER A 173 8.41 -12.89 -11.24
N TRP A 174 8.11 -11.76 -10.60
CA TRP A 174 9.07 -10.65 -10.51
C TRP A 174 10.27 -10.97 -9.62
N MET A 175 10.07 -11.67 -8.50
CA MET A 175 11.16 -12.12 -7.62
C MET A 175 12.10 -13.11 -8.32
N GLU A 176 11.58 -13.99 -9.17
CA GLU A 176 12.37 -14.94 -9.98
C GLU A 176 13.17 -14.23 -11.07
N ALA A 177 12.63 -13.14 -11.62
CA ALA A 177 13.30 -12.35 -12.65
C ALA A 177 14.37 -11.39 -12.09
N LEU A 178 14.46 -11.21 -10.76
CA LEU A 178 15.52 -10.41 -10.17
C LEU A 178 16.89 -11.07 -10.34
N PRO A 179 17.97 -10.30 -10.57
CA PRO A 179 19.32 -10.82 -10.53
C PRO A 179 19.57 -11.56 -9.21
N ALA A 180 20.28 -12.67 -9.26
CA ALA A 180 20.73 -13.34 -8.04
C ALA A 180 21.52 -12.34 -7.19
N ALA A 181 21.22 -12.24 -5.89
CA ALA A 181 21.99 -11.39 -4.99
C ALA A 181 23.48 -11.75 -5.11
N PRO A 182 24.40 -10.77 -5.22
CA PRO A 182 25.81 -11.07 -5.23
C PRO A 182 26.13 -11.88 -3.98
N LEU A 183 26.82 -13.02 -4.17
CA LEU A 183 27.31 -13.84 -3.07
C LEU A 183 28.24 -12.97 -2.20
N SER A 184 27.80 -12.67 -1.00
CA SER A 184 28.55 -11.92 0.03
C SER A 184 29.71 -12.76 0.61
#